data_738cec5e8babf1dd9c32ce9b36956d8e
#
_entry.id   738cec5e8babf1dd9c32ce9b36956d8e
#
_cell.length_a   1.000
_cell.length_b   1.000
_cell.length_c   1.000
_cell.angle_alpha   90.00
_cell.angle_beta   90.00
_cell.angle_gamma   90.00
#
_symmetry.space_group_name_H-M   'P 1'
#
loop_
_entity.id
_entity.type
_entity.pdbx_description
1 polymer ?
#
loop_
_entity_poly.entity_id
_entity_poly.type
_entity_poly.pdbx_seq_one_letter_code
_entity_poly.pdbx_strand_id
1 'polypeptide(L)'
;MPTEVILPRVDMDMSEGMIAAWHVNEGDEVREGMLIFEIETSKATMEIDAPASGIIRQISAPVGKTVPVGTAVAWIYAAGEALCVQGEAGLAAAQGARTPVAATTLTETAQVRAIEAYQLASLSDPHASAPEGTPSNAQGPLRATPAARRLVRERGLRLVDITGSGPHGRVAAQDVLRAVEQTDGSSGPARHGAPRTRLHSITLRKGSGDPLVLLHGFAAQSNSWRPFAQAVALMSGADPGMLAVDLPAHGKSPAEAAGSLEEMVAALEHTLLDAGITRCHLVGHSFGGALALAATARASRVEVRSLTLLAPAGLGPGINGPFLRGLMEARRRASLAVWLKQLFADTARMDEGFVATAWQQLESAEVREPLAAVVDTFFPDGTQMLDLRHLLADLTLPVRVIWGQQDRILPVRDAEGLPGHIAVHRFAGVGHLPHVEAETEVAWLVVQNIAAATAGNMQARSALR
;
A
#
# COMPACT_ATOMS: atom_id res chain seq x y z
N MET A 1 23.21 -13.99 15.98
CA MET A 1 22.01 -14.02 16.85
C MET A 1 21.24 -15.29 16.51
N PRO A 2 20.72 -16.01 17.48
CA PRO A 2 19.96 -17.22 17.22
C PRO A 2 18.71 -16.93 16.39
N THR A 3 18.35 -17.86 15.51
CA THR A 3 17.14 -17.75 14.70
C THR A 3 15.95 -18.36 15.45
N GLU A 4 14.89 -17.59 15.62
CA GLU A 4 13.66 -18.08 16.26
C GLU A 4 12.94 -19.07 15.36
N VAL A 5 12.53 -20.19 15.93
CA VAL A 5 11.60 -21.15 15.32
C VAL A 5 10.22 -20.87 15.88
N ILE A 6 9.38 -20.22 15.09
CA ILE A 6 8.02 -19.83 15.51
C ILE A 6 6.99 -20.82 14.98
N LEU A 7 5.85 -20.95 15.68
CA LEU A 7 4.69 -21.67 15.14
C LEU A 7 4.13 -20.90 13.94
N PRO A 8 4.30 -21.37 12.70
CA PRO A 8 3.84 -20.63 11.53
C PRO A 8 2.33 -20.67 11.38
N ARG A 9 1.78 -19.70 10.68
CA ARG A 9 0.39 -19.76 10.25
C ARG A 9 0.30 -20.58 8.96
N VAL A 10 -0.26 -21.76 9.04
CA VAL A 10 -0.42 -22.68 7.89
C VAL A 10 -1.83 -22.72 7.32
N ASP A 11 -2.83 -22.15 8.04
CA ASP A 11 -4.21 -21.97 7.57
C ASP A 11 -4.69 -20.55 7.92
N MET A 12 -5.54 -19.96 7.07
CA MET A 12 -6.00 -18.56 7.20
C MET A 12 -6.82 -18.30 8.47
N ASP A 13 -7.52 -19.31 8.98
CA ASP A 13 -8.32 -19.24 10.21
C ASP A 13 -7.57 -19.71 11.46
N MET A 14 -6.30 -20.08 11.33
CA MET A 14 -5.48 -20.61 12.41
C MET A 14 -5.02 -19.51 13.35
N SER A 15 -5.50 -19.51 14.59
CA SER A 15 -5.04 -18.67 15.70
C SER A 15 -4.05 -19.40 16.62
N GLU A 16 -4.11 -20.73 16.65
CA GLU A 16 -3.29 -21.62 17.47
C GLU A 16 -3.15 -22.98 16.78
N GLY A 17 -2.11 -23.73 17.12
CA GLY A 17 -1.88 -25.10 16.66
C GLY A 17 -1.32 -25.98 17.77
N MET A 18 -1.60 -27.26 17.74
CA MET A 18 -1.05 -28.21 18.69
C MET A 18 0.22 -28.84 18.10
N ILE A 19 1.29 -28.91 18.88
CA ILE A 19 2.50 -29.66 18.48
C ILE A 19 2.17 -31.16 18.48
N ALA A 20 2.13 -31.75 17.30
CA ALA A 20 1.80 -33.19 17.13
C ALA A 20 3.02 -34.08 17.36
N ALA A 21 4.18 -33.70 16.83
CA ALA A 21 5.43 -34.45 17.01
C ALA A 21 6.65 -33.50 16.83
N TRP A 22 7.76 -33.81 17.54
CA TRP A 22 9.10 -33.29 17.26
C TRP A 22 9.94 -34.39 16.61
N HIS A 23 10.60 -34.07 15.49
CA HIS A 23 11.49 -34.95 14.75
C HIS A 23 12.97 -34.72 15.10
N VAL A 24 13.25 -33.76 15.97
CA VAL A 24 14.58 -33.40 16.46
C VAL A 24 14.55 -33.24 17.98
N ASN A 25 15.71 -33.44 18.61
CA ASN A 25 15.89 -33.21 20.03
C ASN A 25 16.71 -31.96 20.31
N GLU A 26 16.60 -31.42 21.49
CA GLU A 26 17.41 -30.29 21.91
C GLU A 26 18.90 -30.64 21.84
N GLY A 27 19.64 -29.85 21.05
CA GLY A 27 21.05 -30.07 20.80
C GLY A 27 21.38 -30.70 19.44
N ASP A 28 20.38 -31.12 18.69
CA ASP A 28 20.58 -31.74 17.36
C ASP A 28 21.02 -30.65 16.35
N GLU A 29 21.84 -31.03 15.37
CA GLU A 29 22.20 -30.22 14.23
C GLU A 29 21.10 -30.27 13.18
N VAL A 30 20.54 -29.15 12.80
CA VAL A 30 19.51 -29.03 11.77
C VAL A 30 20.02 -28.25 10.58
N ARG A 31 19.46 -28.52 9.39
CA ARG A 31 19.72 -27.78 8.16
C ARG A 31 18.46 -27.06 7.72
N GLU A 32 18.64 -25.90 7.12
CA GLU A 32 17.53 -25.15 6.52
C GLU A 32 16.72 -26.05 5.57
N GLY A 33 15.39 -26.07 5.74
CA GLY A 33 14.47 -26.95 5.01
C GLY A 33 14.39 -28.40 5.55
N MET A 34 15.04 -28.75 6.68
CA MET A 34 14.91 -30.02 7.34
C MET A 34 13.65 -30.05 8.21
N LEU A 35 12.83 -31.07 8.10
CA LEU A 35 11.66 -31.29 8.97
C LEU A 35 12.08 -31.33 10.45
N ILE A 36 11.48 -30.46 11.28
CA ILE A 36 11.80 -30.31 12.70
C ILE A 36 10.62 -30.68 13.62
N PHE A 37 9.40 -30.30 13.25
CA PHE A 37 8.21 -30.73 14.01
C PHE A 37 6.96 -30.74 13.15
N GLU A 38 5.90 -31.37 13.66
CA GLU A 38 4.57 -31.40 13.07
C GLU A 38 3.58 -30.66 13.97
N ILE A 39 2.63 -29.98 13.34
CA ILE A 39 1.50 -29.34 14.01
C ILE A 39 0.19 -29.95 13.57
N GLU A 40 -0.72 -30.12 14.50
CA GLU A 40 -2.11 -30.52 14.24
C GLU A 40 -2.99 -29.25 14.33
N THR A 41 -3.78 -29.07 13.29
CA THR A 41 -4.81 -28.03 13.21
C THR A 41 -6.19 -28.67 13.21
N SER A 42 -7.24 -27.88 13.29
CA SER A 42 -8.63 -28.38 13.18
C SER A 42 -8.94 -29.09 11.85
N LYS A 43 -8.04 -28.98 10.85
CA LYS A 43 -8.28 -29.50 9.48
C LYS A 43 -7.25 -30.52 9.01
N ALA A 44 -6.00 -30.46 9.46
CA ALA A 44 -4.92 -31.32 8.98
C ALA A 44 -3.70 -31.29 9.91
N THR A 45 -2.85 -32.32 9.82
CA THR A 45 -1.49 -32.33 10.34
C THR A 45 -0.56 -31.75 9.28
N MET A 46 0.37 -30.84 9.65
CA MET A 46 1.30 -30.17 8.75
C MET A 46 2.72 -30.23 9.28
N GLU A 47 3.66 -30.48 8.37
CA GLU A 47 5.10 -30.55 8.61
C GLU A 47 5.70 -29.14 8.60
N ILE A 48 6.61 -28.87 9.55
CA ILE A 48 7.30 -27.59 9.69
C ILE A 48 8.80 -27.81 9.60
N ASP A 49 9.41 -27.09 8.65
CA ASP A 49 10.83 -27.17 8.34
C ASP A 49 11.65 -26.14 9.10
N ALA A 50 12.95 -26.41 9.28
CA ALA A 50 13.90 -25.53 9.91
C ALA A 50 14.10 -24.25 9.09
N PRO A 51 13.94 -23.04 9.69
CA PRO A 51 14.12 -21.77 8.98
C PRO A 51 15.61 -21.39 8.77
N ALA A 52 16.53 -22.11 9.37
CA ALA A 52 17.98 -21.88 9.24
C ALA A 52 18.76 -23.17 9.59
N SER A 53 20.06 -23.19 9.22
CA SER A 53 20.99 -24.25 9.62
C SER A 53 21.70 -23.90 10.94
N GLY A 54 21.85 -24.88 11.84
CA GLY A 54 22.52 -24.70 13.13
C GLY A 54 22.16 -25.76 14.14
N ILE A 55 22.29 -25.45 15.44
CA ILE A 55 21.97 -26.37 16.55
C ILE A 55 20.65 -25.91 17.17
N ILE A 56 19.63 -26.77 17.17
CA ILE A 56 18.34 -26.46 17.80
C ILE A 56 18.43 -26.54 19.31
N ARG A 57 17.88 -25.52 19.99
CA ARG A 57 17.91 -25.42 21.47
C ARG A 57 16.64 -24.72 21.98
N GLN A 58 16.43 -24.82 23.32
CA GLN A 58 15.34 -24.17 24.03
C GLN A 58 13.95 -24.56 23.43
N ILE A 59 13.73 -25.84 23.23
CA ILE A 59 12.42 -26.37 22.84
C ILE A 59 11.43 -26.12 23.98
N SER A 60 10.55 -25.11 23.80
CA SER A 60 9.65 -24.59 24.85
C SER A 60 8.23 -25.18 24.80
N ALA A 61 7.88 -25.85 23.70
CA ALA A 61 6.55 -26.41 23.48
C ALA A 61 6.62 -27.94 23.38
N PRO A 62 6.23 -28.68 24.42
CA PRO A 62 6.17 -30.13 24.36
C PRO A 62 5.03 -30.64 23.45
N VAL A 63 5.16 -31.89 22.98
CA VAL A 63 4.11 -32.59 22.21
C VAL A 63 2.78 -32.54 22.96
N GLY A 64 1.68 -32.30 22.25
CA GLY A 64 0.32 -32.15 22.80
C GLY A 64 0.01 -30.78 23.35
N LYS A 65 0.93 -29.82 23.33
CA LYS A 65 0.70 -28.43 23.75
C LYS A 65 0.14 -27.59 22.61
N THR A 66 -0.97 -26.93 22.86
CA THR A 66 -1.52 -25.90 21.95
C THR A 66 -0.76 -24.57 22.15
N VAL A 67 -0.31 -24.00 21.07
CA VAL A 67 0.53 -22.79 21.06
C VAL A 67 -0.08 -21.77 20.09
N PRO A 68 -0.17 -20.49 20.46
CA PRO A 68 -0.62 -19.43 19.55
C PRO A 68 0.32 -19.28 18.34
N VAL A 69 -0.25 -18.97 17.18
CA VAL A 69 0.52 -18.64 15.97
C VAL A 69 1.46 -17.47 16.22
N GLY A 70 2.71 -17.59 15.77
CA GLY A 70 3.75 -16.58 15.98
C GLY A 70 4.53 -16.73 17.28
N THR A 71 4.19 -17.72 18.13
CA THR A 71 4.97 -17.99 19.35
C THR A 71 6.25 -18.74 19.00
N ALA A 72 7.40 -18.33 19.57
CA ALA A 72 8.66 -19.04 19.47
C ALA A 72 8.59 -20.36 20.25
N VAL A 73 8.83 -21.48 19.57
CA VAL A 73 8.79 -22.84 20.13
C VAL A 73 10.17 -23.47 20.30
N ALA A 74 11.19 -22.94 19.61
CA ALA A 74 12.59 -23.30 19.72
C ALA A 74 13.49 -22.19 19.15
N TRP A 75 14.82 -22.32 19.30
CA TRP A 75 15.82 -21.43 18.68
C TRP A 75 16.92 -22.27 18.01
N ILE A 76 17.41 -21.79 16.87
CA ILE A 76 18.54 -22.36 16.14
C ILE A 76 19.75 -21.44 16.30
N TYR A 77 20.82 -21.97 16.86
CA TYR A 77 22.08 -21.27 17.11
C TYR A 77 23.14 -21.65 16.06
N ALA A 78 23.88 -20.68 15.55
CA ALA A 78 25.03 -20.96 14.71
C ALA A 78 26.14 -21.69 15.49
N ALA A 79 26.99 -22.45 14.81
CA ALA A 79 28.10 -23.16 15.44
C ALA A 79 29.02 -22.19 16.18
N GLY A 80 29.18 -22.37 17.52
CA GLY A 80 30.00 -21.52 18.38
C GLY A 80 29.28 -20.30 18.97
N GLU A 81 28.00 -20.12 18.75
CA GLU A 81 27.22 -19.01 19.35
C GLU A 81 26.86 -19.33 20.81
N ALA A 82 27.05 -18.34 21.69
CA ALA A 82 26.77 -18.48 23.11
C ALA A 82 25.26 -18.53 23.39
N LEU A 83 24.85 -19.39 24.33
CA LEU A 83 23.46 -19.51 24.79
C LEU A 83 22.98 -18.21 25.43
N CYS A 84 22.00 -17.52 24.83
CA CYS A 84 21.25 -16.49 25.52
C CYS A 84 20.22 -17.14 26.43
N VAL A 85 20.50 -17.20 27.74
CA VAL A 85 19.53 -17.63 28.75
C VAL A 85 18.50 -16.54 28.93
N GLN A 86 17.38 -16.62 28.25
CA GLN A 86 16.19 -15.87 28.62
C GLN A 86 15.45 -16.63 29.72
N GLY A 87 15.92 -16.44 30.96
CA GLY A 87 15.21 -16.88 32.15
C GLY A 87 14.18 -15.84 32.53
N GLU A 88 13.01 -16.31 32.93
CA GLU A 88 11.94 -15.70 33.70
C GLU A 88 12.24 -14.27 34.20
N ALA A 89 11.70 -13.25 33.58
CA ALA A 89 11.64 -11.91 34.16
C ALA A 89 10.21 -11.61 34.62
N GLY A 90 9.85 -12.23 35.73
CA GLY A 90 8.91 -11.66 36.66
C GLY A 90 9.65 -10.65 37.54
N LEU A 91 9.03 -9.47 37.66
CA LEU A 91 9.17 -8.50 38.75
C LEU A 91 10.47 -8.48 39.59
N ALA A 92 11.34 -7.49 39.38
CA ALA A 92 11.85 -6.67 40.49
C ALA A 92 12.81 -5.58 40.01
N ALA A 93 12.57 -4.39 40.55
CA ALA A 93 13.53 -3.34 40.89
C ALA A 93 14.04 -2.41 39.79
N ALA A 94 13.28 -1.35 39.59
CA ALA A 94 13.84 -0.03 39.37
C ALA A 94 14.74 0.39 40.53
N GLN A 95 15.92 0.89 40.25
CA GLN A 95 16.51 2.06 40.88
C GLN A 95 17.95 2.29 40.38
N GLY A 96 18.18 3.46 39.84
CA GLY A 96 19.52 3.98 39.73
C GLY A 96 19.86 4.73 38.45
N ALA A 97 19.88 6.06 38.58
CA ALA A 97 20.59 7.06 37.79
C ALA A 97 19.79 7.78 36.69
N ARG A 98 19.25 8.91 37.11
CA ARG A 98 18.74 10.02 36.28
C ARG A 98 19.91 10.82 35.71
N THR A 99 19.78 11.14 34.42
CA THR A 99 20.13 12.49 33.93
C THR A 99 19.15 12.86 32.81
N PRO A 100 18.63 14.10 32.74
CA PRO A 100 17.46 14.45 31.94
C PRO A 100 17.88 14.91 30.54
N VAL A 101 17.24 14.40 29.53
CA VAL A 101 17.19 15.05 28.22
C VAL A 101 15.72 15.26 27.88
N ALA A 102 15.29 16.50 28.04
CA ALA A 102 13.98 16.98 27.67
C ALA A 102 13.94 17.17 26.14
N ALA A 103 13.32 16.25 25.40
CA ALA A 103 12.94 16.47 24.00
C ALA A 103 11.93 15.43 23.43
N THR A 104 11.39 14.49 24.23
CA THR A 104 10.65 13.34 23.67
C THR A 104 9.12 13.44 23.79
N THR A 105 8.58 14.45 24.45
CA THR A 105 7.16 14.50 24.83
C THR A 105 6.24 15.13 23.77
N LEU A 106 6.75 15.77 22.72
CA LEU A 106 5.91 16.39 21.69
C LEU A 106 5.53 15.45 20.53
N THR A 107 6.32 14.41 20.28
CA THR A 107 6.14 13.51 19.14
C THR A 107 5.01 12.50 19.36
N GLU A 108 4.90 11.98 20.58
CA GLU A 108 3.92 10.95 20.95
C GLU A 108 2.47 11.50 20.98
N THR A 109 2.32 12.74 21.45
CA THR A 109 1.00 13.41 21.50
C THR A 109 0.47 13.80 20.11
N ALA A 110 1.36 14.10 19.16
CA ALA A 110 0.97 14.40 17.78
C ALA A 110 0.53 13.14 17.03
N GLN A 111 1.18 12.01 17.28
CA GLN A 111 0.88 10.72 16.66
C GLN A 111 -0.47 10.14 17.13
N VAL A 112 -0.77 10.21 18.43
CA VAL A 112 -2.08 9.81 18.98
C VAL A 112 -3.20 10.68 18.41
N ARG A 113 -2.97 12.00 18.29
CA ARG A 113 -3.94 12.92 17.68
C ARG A 113 -4.17 12.67 16.19
N ALA A 114 -3.15 12.22 15.45
CA ALA A 114 -3.29 11.88 14.04
C ALA A 114 -4.20 10.65 13.83
N ILE A 115 -4.07 9.66 14.70
CA ILE A 115 -4.91 8.45 14.67
C ILE A 115 -6.35 8.79 15.09
N GLU A 116 -6.54 9.58 16.15
CA GLU A 116 -7.86 10.05 16.59
C GLU A 116 -8.55 10.93 15.53
N ALA A 117 -7.81 11.79 14.82
CA ALA A 117 -8.34 12.61 13.75
C ALA A 117 -8.69 11.80 12.49
N TYR A 118 -7.96 10.69 12.22
CA TYR A 118 -8.34 9.72 11.20
C TYR A 118 -9.71 9.09 11.51
N GLN A 119 -9.98 8.81 12.78
CA GLN A 119 -11.26 8.28 13.28
C GLN A 119 -12.42 9.26 13.12
N LEU A 120 -12.23 10.51 13.57
CA LEU A 120 -13.26 11.57 13.53
C LEU A 120 -13.61 11.99 12.10
N ALA A 121 -12.66 11.95 11.18
CA ALA A 121 -12.87 12.35 9.79
C ALA A 121 -13.77 11.38 9.00
N SER A 122 -13.88 10.12 9.46
CA SER A 122 -14.65 9.06 8.78
C SER A 122 -16.10 8.96 9.23
N LEU A 123 -16.46 9.60 10.36
CA LEU A 123 -17.78 9.48 11.01
C LEU A 123 -18.83 10.47 10.49
N SER A 124 -18.48 11.37 9.57
CA SER A 124 -19.39 12.46 9.18
C SER A 124 -20.02 12.21 7.80
N ASP A 125 -20.91 11.25 7.67
CA ASP A 125 -22.09 11.35 6.79
C ASP A 125 -23.00 10.09 6.86
N PRO A 126 -24.22 10.13 7.41
CA PRO A 126 -25.24 9.13 7.21
C PRO A 126 -26.26 9.62 6.19
N HIS A 127 -26.52 8.81 5.17
CA HIS A 127 -27.64 8.76 4.23
C HIS A 127 -27.31 8.91 2.74
N ALA A 128 -27.44 7.80 2.03
CA ALA A 128 -28.05 7.77 0.70
C ALA A 128 -28.52 6.34 0.37
N SER A 129 -29.77 6.26 -0.04
CA SER A 129 -30.54 5.06 -0.37
C SER A 129 -30.13 4.46 -1.71
N ALA A 130 -30.19 3.13 -1.81
CA ALA A 130 -29.89 2.32 -3.00
C ALA A 130 -31.01 2.31 -4.03
N PRO A 131 -30.71 2.01 -5.31
CA PRO A 131 -31.63 1.30 -6.20
C PRO A 131 -31.12 -0.08 -6.62
N GLU A 132 -32.07 -0.98 -6.85
CA GLU A 132 -31.92 -2.40 -7.11
C GLU A 132 -31.47 -2.76 -8.53
N GLY A 133 -30.63 -3.79 -8.64
CA GLY A 133 -30.74 -4.91 -9.56
C GLY A 133 -30.17 -4.83 -10.96
N THR A 134 -29.14 -5.65 -11.24
CA THR A 134 -29.10 -6.60 -12.36
C THR A 134 -27.81 -7.45 -12.41
N PRO A 135 -27.67 -8.52 -13.24
CA PRO A 135 -27.18 -9.82 -12.78
C PRO A 135 -25.68 -10.07 -12.97
N SER A 136 -25.13 -10.84 -12.02
CA SER A 136 -23.81 -11.42 -11.95
C SER A 136 -23.45 -12.29 -13.15
N ASN A 137 -22.28 -12.03 -13.74
CA ASN A 137 -21.59 -12.96 -14.65
C ASN A 137 -20.34 -13.51 -13.92
N ALA A 138 -20.45 -14.74 -13.42
CA ALA A 138 -19.41 -15.41 -12.67
C ALA A 138 -18.29 -15.88 -13.61
N GLN A 139 -17.19 -15.13 -13.70
CA GLN A 139 -15.92 -15.60 -14.25
C GLN A 139 -14.89 -15.69 -13.13
N GLY A 140 -14.24 -16.88 -12.99
CA GLY A 140 -13.17 -17.12 -12.03
C GLY A 140 -11.94 -16.22 -12.28
N PRO A 141 -10.94 -16.22 -11.39
CA PRO A 141 -9.80 -15.30 -11.46
C PRO A 141 -9.09 -15.36 -12.81
N LEU A 142 -8.83 -14.17 -13.41
CA LEU A 142 -8.15 -13.99 -14.70
C LEU A 142 -6.76 -14.65 -14.68
N ARG A 143 -6.58 -15.70 -15.47
CA ARG A 143 -5.32 -16.43 -15.59
C ARG A 143 -4.56 -15.97 -16.83
N ALA A 144 -3.29 -15.56 -16.69
CA ALA A 144 -2.43 -15.18 -17.79
C ALA A 144 -1.00 -15.66 -17.59
N THR A 145 -0.30 -15.92 -18.70
CA THR A 145 1.13 -16.25 -18.64
C THR A 145 1.98 -15.01 -18.31
N PRO A 146 3.18 -15.16 -17.70
CA PRO A 146 4.08 -14.02 -17.45
C PRO A 146 4.41 -13.22 -18.73
N ALA A 147 4.57 -13.90 -19.87
CA ALA A 147 4.80 -13.25 -21.16
C ALA A 147 3.60 -12.45 -21.65
N ALA A 148 2.37 -12.97 -21.48
CA ALA A 148 1.13 -12.23 -21.79
C ALA A 148 1.00 -10.96 -20.97
N ARG A 149 1.27 -11.03 -19.65
CA ARG A 149 1.23 -9.88 -18.75
C ARG A 149 2.24 -8.81 -19.13
N ARG A 150 3.46 -9.20 -19.52
CA ARG A 150 4.48 -8.28 -20.01
C ARG A 150 4.01 -7.55 -21.28
N LEU A 151 3.50 -8.29 -22.29
CA LEU A 151 3.00 -7.72 -23.53
C LEU A 151 1.80 -6.79 -23.32
N VAL A 152 0.86 -7.15 -22.44
CA VAL A 152 -0.28 -6.30 -22.08
C VAL A 152 0.19 -4.96 -21.52
N ARG A 153 1.20 -4.97 -20.62
CA ARG A 153 1.82 -3.75 -20.08
C ARG A 153 2.50 -2.91 -21.17
N GLU A 154 3.36 -3.56 -21.98
CA GLU A 154 4.11 -2.88 -23.05
C GLU A 154 3.19 -2.25 -24.10
N ARG A 155 1.98 -2.77 -24.25
CA ARG A 155 1.01 -2.33 -25.27
C ARG A 155 -0.16 -1.52 -24.71
N GLY A 156 -0.20 -1.25 -23.41
CA GLY A 156 -1.27 -0.49 -22.76
C GLY A 156 -2.65 -1.14 -22.86
N LEU A 157 -2.72 -2.48 -22.98
CA LEU A 157 -3.98 -3.22 -23.10
C LEU A 157 -4.50 -3.66 -21.73
N ARG A 158 -5.80 -3.94 -21.65
CA ARG A 158 -6.43 -4.51 -20.45
C ARG A 158 -6.50 -6.03 -20.59
N LEU A 159 -5.97 -6.76 -19.61
CA LEU A 159 -5.98 -8.23 -19.62
C LEU A 159 -7.41 -8.80 -19.66
N VAL A 160 -8.37 -8.10 -19.05
CA VAL A 160 -9.79 -8.47 -18.99
C VAL A 160 -10.47 -8.46 -20.36
N ASP A 161 -9.97 -7.64 -21.29
CA ASP A 161 -10.54 -7.52 -22.65
C ASP A 161 -9.99 -8.58 -23.62
N ILE A 162 -9.05 -9.42 -23.15
CA ILE A 162 -8.38 -10.42 -23.98
C ILE A 162 -8.90 -11.81 -23.64
N THR A 163 -9.55 -12.46 -24.62
CA THR A 163 -9.99 -13.84 -24.45
C THR A 163 -8.80 -14.79 -24.52
N GLY A 164 -8.53 -15.51 -23.43
CA GLY A 164 -7.43 -16.48 -23.36
C GLY A 164 -7.74 -17.78 -24.11
N SER A 165 -6.84 -18.21 -24.98
CA SER A 165 -6.91 -19.50 -25.71
C SER A 165 -6.27 -20.67 -24.95
N GLY A 166 -5.57 -20.42 -23.84
CA GLY A 166 -4.90 -21.44 -23.04
C GLY A 166 -5.86 -22.26 -22.17
N PRO A 167 -5.36 -23.34 -21.51
CA PRO A 167 -6.17 -24.18 -20.62
C PRO A 167 -6.87 -23.34 -19.53
N HIS A 168 -8.16 -23.63 -19.33
CA HIS A 168 -9.04 -22.90 -18.40
C HIS A 168 -9.15 -21.40 -18.67
N GLY A 169 -9.08 -20.97 -19.93
CA GLY A 169 -9.20 -19.57 -20.32
C GLY A 169 -7.95 -18.73 -20.03
N ARG A 170 -6.78 -19.35 -19.83
CA ARG A 170 -5.53 -18.63 -19.57
C ARG A 170 -5.10 -17.82 -20.78
N VAL A 171 -4.87 -16.52 -20.59
CA VAL A 171 -4.35 -15.62 -21.65
C VAL A 171 -2.87 -15.92 -21.89
N ALA A 172 -2.52 -16.27 -23.13
CA ALA A 172 -1.17 -16.48 -23.61
C ALA A 172 -0.65 -15.25 -24.37
N ALA A 173 0.68 -15.14 -24.58
CA ALA A 173 1.29 -14.03 -25.32
C ALA A 173 0.70 -13.86 -26.73
N GLN A 174 0.34 -14.97 -27.41
CA GLN A 174 -0.28 -14.95 -28.74
C GLN A 174 -1.68 -14.31 -28.73
N ASP A 175 -2.42 -14.44 -27.64
CA ASP A 175 -3.76 -13.84 -27.53
C ASP A 175 -3.65 -12.31 -27.44
N VAL A 176 -2.62 -11.83 -26.73
CA VAL A 176 -2.30 -10.39 -26.62
C VAL A 176 -1.90 -9.84 -28.00
N LEU A 177 -1.03 -10.53 -28.74
CA LEU A 177 -0.61 -10.10 -30.08
C LEU A 177 -1.78 -10.05 -31.05
N ARG A 178 -2.69 -11.04 -30.98
CA ARG A 178 -3.93 -11.07 -31.79
C ARG A 178 -4.86 -9.92 -31.43
N ALA A 179 -4.97 -9.57 -30.14
CA ALA A 179 -5.77 -8.43 -29.71
C ALA A 179 -5.19 -7.10 -30.21
N VAL A 180 -3.85 -6.95 -30.25
CA VAL A 180 -3.16 -5.79 -30.84
C VAL A 180 -3.50 -5.66 -32.33
N GLU A 181 -3.37 -6.75 -33.12
CA GLU A 181 -3.67 -6.74 -34.55
C GLU A 181 -5.14 -6.36 -34.84
N GLN A 182 -6.05 -6.77 -33.97
CA GLN A 182 -7.48 -6.40 -34.07
C GLN A 182 -7.74 -4.93 -33.73
N THR A 183 -6.91 -4.32 -32.88
CA THR A 183 -7.00 -2.90 -32.49
C THR A 183 -6.37 -1.98 -33.55
N ASP A 184 -5.27 -2.39 -34.16
CA ASP A 184 -4.60 -1.63 -35.23
C ASP A 184 -5.42 -1.63 -36.57
N GLY A 185 -6.31 -2.61 -36.76
CA GLY A 185 -7.23 -2.67 -37.89
C GLY A 185 -8.49 -1.81 -37.75
N SER A 186 -8.76 -1.22 -36.60
CA SER A 186 -9.92 -0.37 -36.33
C SER A 186 -9.53 1.02 -35.89
N SER A 187 -8.80 1.77 -36.74
CA SER A 187 -8.70 3.23 -36.61
C SER A 187 -10.06 3.86 -36.95
N GLY A 188 -11.04 3.67 -36.09
CA GLY A 188 -12.25 4.48 -36.05
C GLY A 188 -11.97 5.85 -35.47
N PRO A 189 -12.74 6.90 -35.84
CA PRO A 189 -12.51 8.26 -35.39
C PRO A 189 -12.57 8.33 -33.87
N ALA A 190 -11.64 9.08 -33.28
CA ALA A 190 -11.60 9.39 -31.85
C ALA A 190 -13.02 9.57 -31.33
N ARG A 191 -13.43 8.79 -30.33
CA ARG A 191 -14.73 8.92 -29.67
C ARG A 191 -14.81 10.30 -29.01
N HIS A 192 -15.23 11.29 -29.79
CA HIS A 192 -15.67 12.57 -29.29
C HIS A 192 -16.98 12.31 -28.52
N GLY A 193 -16.91 12.38 -27.17
CA GLY A 193 -18.10 12.30 -26.34
C GLY A 193 -18.10 11.23 -25.25
N ALA A 194 -16.95 10.67 -24.84
CA ALA A 194 -16.92 9.90 -23.59
C ALA A 194 -17.41 10.80 -22.44
N PRO A 195 -18.35 10.33 -21.59
CA PRO A 195 -18.83 11.12 -20.48
C PRO A 195 -17.63 11.59 -19.64
N ARG A 196 -17.57 12.91 -19.36
CA ARG A 196 -16.51 13.50 -18.52
C ARG A 196 -16.73 13.01 -17.10
N THR A 197 -16.13 11.88 -16.75
CA THR A 197 -16.24 11.34 -15.39
C THR A 197 -15.57 12.29 -14.44
N ARG A 198 -16.31 12.72 -13.41
CA ARG A 198 -15.82 13.57 -12.33
C ARG A 198 -15.63 12.72 -11.09
N LEU A 199 -14.48 12.85 -10.46
CA LEU A 199 -14.18 12.21 -9.18
C LEU A 199 -14.72 13.05 -8.02
N HIS A 200 -15.11 12.38 -6.95
CA HIS A 200 -15.44 13.06 -5.71
C HIS A 200 -14.19 13.66 -5.10
N SER A 201 -14.29 14.88 -4.61
CA SER A 201 -13.20 15.58 -3.95
C SER A 201 -13.72 16.40 -2.77
N ILE A 202 -12.87 16.56 -1.77
CA ILE A 202 -13.15 17.37 -0.60
C ILE A 202 -12.09 18.46 -0.45
N THR A 203 -12.52 19.69 -0.19
CA THR A 203 -11.62 20.77 0.20
C THR A 203 -11.27 20.59 1.67
N LEU A 204 -10.02 20.20 1.95
CA LEU A 204 -9.53 20.07 3.33
C LEU A 204 -9.17 21.43 3.91
N ARG A 205 -8.66 22.34 3.07
CA ARG A 205 -8.30 23.70 3.45
C ARG A 205 -8.47 24.65 2.26
N LYS A 206 -9.06 25.81 2.50
CA LYS A 206 -9.01 26.94 1.55
C LYS A 206 -7.69 27.67 1.74
N GLY A 207 -7.09 28.14 0.66
CA GLY A 207 -5.82 28.87 0.70
C GLY A 207 -5.60 29.64 -0.59
N SER A 208 -4.45 30.29 -0.68
CA SER A 208 -4.01 31.06 -1.84
C SER A 208 -2.85 30.35 -2.55
N GLY A 209 -2.73 30.54 -3.87
CA GLY A 209 -1.66 29.95 -4.67
C GLY A 209 -2.01 28.58 -5.26
N ASP A 210 -0.99 27.84 -5.69
CA ASP A 210 -1.16 26.53 -6.29
C ASP A 210 -1.52 25.51 -5.18
N PRO A 211 -2.68 24.83 -5.24
CA PRO A 211 -3.13 23.97 -4.17
C PRO A 211 -2.33 22.67 -4.10
N LEU A 212 -2.29 22.06 -2.93
CA LEU A 212 -1.83 20.70 -2.70
C LEU A 212 -2.98 19.72 -2.96
N VAL A 213 -2.82 18.82 -3.91
CA VAL A 213 -3.78 17.77 -4.25
C VAL A 213 -3.27 16.44 -3.69
N LEU A 214 -4.12 15.74 -2.94
CA LEU A 214 -3.80 14.53 -2.19
C LEU A 214 -4.57 13.34 -2.75
N LEU A 215 -3.85 12.28 -3.17
CA LEU A 215 -4.37 11.05 -3.76
C LEU A 215 -4.06 9.87 -2.84
N HIS A 216 -5.09 9.24 -2.30
CA HIS A 216 -4.97 8.15 -1.32
C HIS A 216 -4.58 6.80 -1.97
N GLY A 217 -4.25 5.80 -1.16
CA GLY A 217 -3.94 4.44 -1.59
C GLY A 217 -5.18 3.56 -1.80
N PHE A 218 -4.96 2.32 -2.26
CA PHE A 218 -6.03 1.34 -2.44
C PHE A 218 -6.82 1.11 -1.16
N ALA A 219 -8.14 1.00 -1.30
CA ALA A 219 -9.12 0.80 -0.22
C ALA A 219 -9.14 1.92 0.85
N ALA A 220 -8.57 3.10 0.57
CA ALA A 220 -8.71 4.30 1.39
C ALA A 220 -9.68 5.32 0.75
N GLN A 221 -9.78 6.52 1.30
CA GLN A 221 -10.63 7.60 0.80
C GLN A 221 -10.05 8.98 1.13
N SER A 222 -10.59 10.03 0.52
CA SER A 222 -10.13 11.42 0.66
C SER A 222 -10.07 11.92 2.11
N ASN A 223 -11.00 11.49 2.96
CA ASN A 223 -11.01 11.88 4.37
C ASN A 223 -9.78 11.41 5.16
N SER A 224 -9.11 10.34 4.74
CA SER A 224 -7.91 9.83 5.41
C SER A 224 -6.75 10.84 5.43
N TRP A 225 -6.80 11.85 4.58
CA TRP A 225 -5.77 12.88 4.50
C TRP A 225 -5.92 14.02 5.52
N ARG A 226 -7.02 14.08 6.29
CA ARG A 226 -7.27 15.22 7.21
C ARG A 226 -6.16 15.44 8.24
N PRO A 227 -5.65 14.40 8.95
CA PRO A 227 -4.57 14.59 9.90
C PRO A 227 -3.30 15.11 9.21
N PHE A 228 -2.89 14.45 8.14
CA PHE A 228 -1.71 14.84 7.37
C PHE A 228 -1.80 16.26 6.79
N ALA A 229 -2.97 16.66 6.27
CA ALA A 229 -3.21 18.02 5.78
C ALA A 229 -3.06 19.06 6.90
N GLN A 230 -3.48 18.72 8.13
CA GLN A 230 -3.28 19.59 9.29
C GLN A 230 -1.78 19.71 9.64
N ALA A 231 -1.03 18.61 9.62
CA ALA A 231 0.42 18.63 9.86
C ALA A 231 1.15 19.47 8.82
N VAL A 232 0.82 19.33 7.53
CA VAL A 232 1.37 20.16 6.45
C VAL A 232 1.04 21.64 6.65
N ALA A 233 -0.21 21.96 7.05
CA ALA A 233 -0.66 23.32 7.28
C ALA A 233 0.10 24.01 8.42
N LEU A 234 0.41 23.28 9.49
CA LEU A 234 1.16 23.80 10.64
C LEU A 234 2.63 24.10 10.30
N MET A 235 3.19 23.42 9.32
CA MET A 235 4.60 23.57 8.92
C MET A 235 4.79 24.53 7.74
N SER A 236 3.72 24.79 6.99
CA SER A 236 3.80 25.66 5.81
C SER A 236 3.81 27.11 6.24
N GLY A 237 4.85 27.86 5.86
CA GLY A 237 4.88 29.32 5.98
C GLY A 237 3.99 30.04 4.96
N ALA A 238 3.53 29.34 3.92
CA ALA A 238 2.49 29.75 2.99
C ALA A 238 1.14 29.17 3.43
N ASP A 239 0.05 29.66 2.86
CA ASP A 239 -1.30 29.17 3.09
C ASP A 239 -1.82 28.40 1.85
N PRO A 240 -1.29 27.18 1.57
CA PRO A 240 -1.72 26.44 0.39
C PRO A 240 -3.15 25.93 0.59
N GLY A 241 -3.97 26.07 -0.45
CA GLY A 241 -5.21 25.33 -0.54
C GLY A 241 -4.92 23.83 -0.58
N MET A 242 -5.82 23.01 -0.02
CA MET A 242 -5.64 21.54 -0.01
C MET A 242 -6.92 20.86 -0.47
N LEU A 243 -6.80 20.01 -1.46
CA LEU A 243 -7.87 19.19 -2.03
C LEU A 243 -7.50 17.71 -1.92
N ALA A 244 -8.36 16.89 -1.35
CA ALA A 244 -8.21 15.45 -1.42
C ALA A 244 -9.25 14.85 -2.37
N VAL A 245 -8.82 13.91 -3.19
CA VAL A 245 -9.66 13.29 -4.23
C VAL A 245 -9.82 11.81 -3.94
N ASP A 246 -11.06 11.31 -3.99
CA ASP A 246 -11.33 9.87 -3.99
C ASP A 246 -10.94 9.28 -5.36
N LEU A 247 -10.11 8.25 -5.36
CA LEU A 247 -9.75 7.55 -6.61
C LEU A 247 -10.99 6.91 -7.25
N PRO A 248 -10.99 6.64 -8.58
CA PRO A 248 -12.07 5.86 -9.20
C PRO A 248 -12.34 4.56 -8.44
N ALA A 249 -13.60 4.19 -8.29
CA ALA A 249 -14.08 3.04 -7.53
C ALA A 249 -13.85 3.13 -5.99
N HIS A 250 -13.36 4.25 -5.46
CA HIS A 250 -13.12 4.45 -4.02
C HIS A 250 -14.01 5.58 -3.49
N GLY A 251 -14.34 5.50 -2.20
CA GLY A 251 -15.11 6.53 -1.50
C GLY A 251 -16.43 6.83 -2.21
N LYS A 252 -16.62 8.08 -2.63
CA LYS A 252 -17.81 8.54 -3.38
C LYS A 252 -17.54 8.72 -4.88
N SER A 253 -16.37 8.32 -5.38
CA SER A 253 -16.02 8.39 -6.80
C SER A 253 -16.63 7.24 -7.60
N PRO A 254 -17.12 7.50 -8.82
CA PRO A 254 -17.69 6.47 -9.68
C PRO A 254 -16.63 5.45 -10.12
N ALA A 255 -17.06 4.21 -10.38
CA ALA A 255 -16.18 3.12 -10.77
C ALA A 255 -15.83 3.12 -12.27
N GLU A 256 -16.60 3.81 -13.10
CA GLU A 256 -16.51 3.77 -14.57
C GLU A 256 -15.15 4.25 -15.10
N ALA A 257 -14.45 5.08 -14.33
CA ALA A 257 -13.10 5.55 -14.69
C ALA A 257 -11.98 4.64 -14.17
N ALA A 258 -12.28 3.48 -13.56
CA ALA A 258 -11.28 2.57 -12.99
C ALA A 258 -10.80 1.50 -13.99
N GLY A 259 -11.19 1.59 -15.25
CA GLY A 259 -10.90 0.57 -16.26
C GLY A 259 -9.45 0.56 -16.75
N SER A 260 -8.80 1.72 -16.79
CA SER A 260 -7.39 1.88 -17.17
C SER A 260 -6.76 3.05 -16.44
N LEU A 261 -5.42 3.08 -16.41
CA LEU A 261 -4.70 4.21 -15.80
C LEU A 261 -4.95 5.52 -16.57
N GLU A 262 -5.09 5.44 -17.89
CA GLU A 262 -5.37 6.57 -18.77
C GLU A 262 -6.75 7.18 -18.47
N GLU A 263 -7.77 6.35 -18.26
CA GLU A 263 -9.10 6.80 -17.85
C GLU A 263 -9.08 7.46 -16.47
N MET A 264 -8.32 6.89 -15.53
CA MET A 264 -8.14 7.46 -14.19
C MET A 264 -7.45 8.83 -14.25
N VAL A 265 -6.40 8.97 -15.06
CA VAL A 265 -5.69 10.26 -15.28
C VAL A 265 -6.62 11.29 -15.90
N ALA A 266 -7.40 10.91 -16.90
CA ALA A 266 -8.36 11.82 -17.54
C ALA A 266 -9.46 12.28 -16.56
N ALA A 267 -9.98 11.38 -15.73
CA ALA A 267 -10.98 11.72 -14.72
C ALA A 267 -10.41 12.66 -13.65
N LEU A 268 -9.16 12.43 -13.21
CA LEU A 268 -8.46 13.34 -12.31
C LEU A 268 -8.28 14.72 -12.94
N GLU A 269 -7.78 14.80 -14.18
CA GLU A 269 -7.62 16.09 -14.90
C GLU A 269 -8.94 16.85 -15.00
N HIS A 270 -10.03 16.19 -15.41
CA HIS A 270 -11.34 16.82 -15.48
C HIS A 270 -11.80 17.34 -14.11
N THR A 271 -11.59 16.55 -13.06
CA THR A 271 -11.97 16.94 -11.68
C THR A 271 -11.23 18.19 -11.23
N LEU A 272 -9.91 18.27 -11.50
CA LEU A 272 -9.10 19.42 -11.14
C LEU A 272 -9.49 20.68 -11.93
N LEU A 273 -9.74 20.53 -13.23
CA LEU A 273 -10.17 21.66 -14.08
C LEU A 273 -11.55 22.17 -13.69
N ASP A 274 -12.49 21.28 -13.35
CA ASP A 274 -13.82 21.66 -12.85
C ASP A 274 -13.75 22.38 -11.48
N ALA A 275 -12.73 22.07 -10.68
CA ALA A 275 -12.43 22.79 -9.44
C ALA A 275 -11.67 24.12 -9.68
N GLY A 276 -11.42 24.50 -10.95
CA GLY A 276 -10.66 25.71 -11.30
C GLY A 276 -9.15 25.58 -11.10
N ILE A 277 -8.64 24.35 -10.91
CA ILE A 277 -7.23 24.09 -10.67
C ILE A 277 -6.53 23.82 -12.00
N THR A 278 -5.69 24.76 -12.43
CA THR A 278 -4.83 24.62 -13.62
C THR A 278 -3.36 24.40 -13.27
N ARG A 279 -3.00 24.57 -11.99
CA ARG A 279 -1.66 24.31 -11.45
C ARG A 279 -1.81 23.75 -10.04
N CYS A 280 -1.00 22.77 -9.69
CA CYS A 280 -1.04 22.16 -8.35
C CYS A 280 0.29 21.50 -7.96
N HIS A 281 0.40 21.18 -6.68
CA HIS A 281 1.37 20.23 -6.15
C HIS A 281 0.67 18.88 -5.93
N LEU A 282 1.25 17.76 -6.37
CA LEU A 282 0.66 16.43 -6.16
C LEU A 282 1.37 15.68 -5.05
N VAL A 283 0.59 15.05 -4.18
CA VAL A 283 1.03 14.01 -3.25
C VAL A 283 0.19 12.76 -3.51
N GLY A 284 0.84 11.64 -3.78
CA GLY A 284 0.15 10.37 -4.00
C GLY A 284 0.73 9.25 -3.14
N HIS A 285 -0.15 8.51 -2.46
CA HIS A 285 0.21 7.34 -1.66
C HIS A 285 -0.12 6.06 -2.41
N SER A 286 0.80 5.10 -2.46
CA SER A 286 0.56 3.74 -2.97
C SER A 286 -0.04 3.76 -4.39
N PHE A 287 -1.26 3.26 -4.60
CA PHE A 287 -1.98 3.31 -5.87
C PHE A 287 -2.25 4.75 -6.34
N GLY A 288 -2.57 5.68 -5.41
CA GLY A 288 -2.66 7.11 -5.71
C GLY A 288 -1.31 7.72 -6.12
N GLY A 289 -0.18 7.13 -5.67
CA GLY A 289 1.16 7.48 -6.13
C GLY A 289 1.40 7.12 -7.59
N ALA A 290 0.91 5.96 -8.04
CA ALA A 290 0.94 5.58 -9.45
C ALA A 290 0.13 6.55 -10.31
N LEU A 291 -1.09 6.90 -9.86
CA LEU A 291 -1.94 7.88 -10.56
C LEU A 291 -1.28 9.26 -10.61
N ALA A 292 -0.69 9.73 -9.50
CA ALA A 292 0.01 11.02 -9.43
C ALA A 292 1.19 11.07 -10.41
N LEU A 293 2.00 10.00 -10.48
CA LEU A 293 3.13 9.91 -11.40
C LEU A 293 2.66 9.91 -12.86
N ALA A 294 1.67 9.10 -13.20
CA ALA A 294 1.12 9.03 -14.56
C ALA A 294 0.48 10.36 -15.00
N ALA A 295 -0.25 11.03 -14.09
CA ALA A 295 -0.84 12.34 -14.37
C ALA A 295 0.23 13.44 -14.57
N THR A 296 1.35 13.36 -13.82
CA THR A 296 2.46 14.32 -13.95
C THR A 296 3.22 14.16 -15.26
N ALA A 297 3.44 12.92 -15.71
CA ALA A 297 4.21 12.63 -16.92
C ALA A 297 3.41 12.86 -18.21
N ARG A 298 2.09 12.92 -18.13
CA ARG A 298 1.23 13.15 -19.30
C ARG A 298 1.16 14.63 -19.65
N ALA A 299 1.14 14.94 -20.96
CA ALA A 299 0.75 16.27 -21.41
C ALA A 299 -0.68 16.59 -20.96
N SER A 300 -0.84 17.58 -20.09
CA SER A 300 -2.08 17.92 -19.41
C SER A 300 -2.31 19.43 -19.41
N ARG A 301 -3.58 19.83 -19.28
CA ARG A 301 -3.95 21.24 -19.03
C ARG A 301 -3.75 21.66 -17.58
N VAL A 302 -3.43 20.71 -16.71
CA VAL A 302 -3.06 20.95 -15.31
C VAL A 302 -1.56 20.81 -15.17
N GLU A 303 -0.88 21.91 -14.85
CA GLU A 303 0.56 21.93 -14.60
C GLU A 303 0.87 21.43 -13.20
N VAL A 304 1.60 20.31 -13.09
CA VAL A 304 2.10 19.83 -11.80
C VAL A 304 3.41 20.55 -11.47
N ARG A 305 3.44 21.21 -10.32
CA ARG A 305 4.57 22.05 -9.86
C ARG A 305 5.61 21.25 -9.07
N SER A 306 5.16 20.30 -8.28
CA SER A 306 6.01 19.33 -7.58
C SER A 306 5.24 18.03 -7.38
N LEU A 307 5.96 16.92 -7.30
CA LEU A 307 5.42 15.59 -7.09
C LEU A 307 6.04 14.96 -5.84
N THR A 308 5.23 14.50 -4.91
CA THR A 308 5.67 13.69 -3.78
C THR A 308 4.98 12.33 -3.82
N LEU A 309 5.77 11.27 -3.85
CA LEU A 309 5.32 9.89 -3.93
C LEU A 309 5.59 9.18 -2.61
N LEU A 310 4.55 8.70 -1.96
CA LEU A 310 4.61 7.99 -0.68
C LEU A 310 4.38 6.49 -0.93
N ALA A 311 5.42 5.67 -0.79
CA ALA A 311 5.39 4.24 -1.07
C ALA A 311 4.61 3.92 -2.36
N PRO A 312 4.96 4.51 -3.54
CA PRO A 312 4.13 4.47 -4.73
C PRO A 312 4.09 3.09 -5.39
N ALA A 313 2.94 2.70 -5.91
CA ALA A 313 2.84 1.60 -6.86
C ALA A 313 3.44 1.98 -8.23
N GLY A 314 3.79 0.98 -9.05
CA GLY A 314 4.26 1.17 -10.42
C GLY A 314 5.78 1.41 -10.57
N LEU A 315 6.58 1.38 -9.48
CA LEU A 315 8.04 1.47 -9.57
C LEU A 315 8.73 0.12 -9.65
N GLY A 316 8.02 -0.97 -9.45
CA GLY A 316 8.48 -2.35 -9.59
C GLY A 316 7.31 -3.32 -9.72
N PRO A 317 7.56 -4.58 -10.07
CA PRO A 317 6.50 -5.55 -10.34
C PRO A 317 5.86 -6.15 -9.09
N GLY A 318 6.53 -6.10 -7.93
CA GLY A 318 6.10 -6.79 -6.73
C GLY A 318 5.03 -6.03 -5.95
N ILE A 319 4.02 -6.76 -5.46
CA ILE A 319 3.03 -6.29 -4.50
C ILE A 319 2.58 -7.45 -3.63
N ASN A 320 2.18 -7.18 -2.41
CA ASN A 320 1.60 -8.18 -1.51
C ASN A 320 0.18 -8.57 -1.98
N GLY A 321 0.10 -9.52 -2.91
CA GLY A 321 -1.18 -10.01 -3.44
C GLY A 321 -2.08 -10.66 -2.38
N PRO A 322 -1.56 -11.46 -1.44
CA PRO A 322 -2.34 -11.96 -0.30
C PRO A 322 -3.02 -10.85 0.50
N PHE A 323 -2.33 -9.71 0.74
CA PHE A 323 -2.92 -8.56 1.41
C PHE A 323 -4.14 -8.00 0.65
N LEU A 324 -4.00 -7.76 -0.65
CA LEU A 324 -5.09 -7.24 -1.49
C LEU A 324 -6.31 -8.17 -1.48
N ARG A 325 -6.08 -9.48 -1.67
CA ARG A 325 -7.17 -10.48 -1.60
C ARG A 325 -7.79 -10.54 -0.22
N GLY A 326 -6.95 -10.55 0.82
CA GLY A 326 -7.41 -10.62 2.20
C GLY A 326 -8.28 -9.43 2.61
N LEU A 327 -8.00 -8.22 2.13
CA LEU A 327 -8.88 -7.06 2.32
C LEU A 327 -10.24 -7.29 1.65
N MET A 328 -10.26 -7.82 0.41
CA MET A 328 -11.51 -8.04 -0.35
C MET A 328 -12.33 -9.22 0.21
N GLU A 329 -11.69 -10.23 0.74
CA GLU A 329 -12.33 -11.45 1.24
C GLU A 329 -12.72 -11.40 2.72
N ALA A 330 -12.19 -10.45 3.51
CA ALA A 330 -12.50 -10.32 4.92
C ALA A 330 -14.00 -10.08 5.15
N ARG A 331 -14.69 -11.02 5.82
CA ARG A 331 -16.14 -10.97 6.12
C ARG A 331 -16.43 -10.61 7.57
N ARG A 332 -15.40 -10.36 8.38
CA ARG A 332 -15.49 -9.96 9.79
C ARG A 332 -14.42 -8.92 10.09
N ARG A 333 -14.75 -7.98 10.97
CA ARG A 333 -13.83 -6.94 11.43
C ARG A 333 -12.51 -7.51 11.95
N ALA A 334 -12.57 -8.62 12.70
CA ALA A 334 -11.37 -9.29 13.21
C ALA A 334 -10.47 -9.83 12.09
N SER A 335 -11.05 -10.40 11.02
CA SER A 335 -10.29 -10.88 9.86
C SER A 335 -9.65 -9.72 9.11
N LEU A 336 -10.37 -8.59 8.95
CA LEU A 336 -9.84 -7.38 8.32
C LEU A 336 -8.65 -6.82 9.12
N ALA A 337 -8.74 -6.78 10.44
CA ALA A 337 -7.71 -6.27 11.32
C ALA A 337 -6.36 -6.99 11.12
N VAL A 338 -6.37 -8.29 10.85
CA VAL A 338 -5.14 -9.07 10.58
C VAL A 338 -4.41 -8.55 9.34
N TRP A 339 -5.15 -8.22 8.30
CA TRP A 339 -4.59 -7.66 7.06
C TRP A 339 -4.12 -6.23 7.25
N LEU A 340 -4.90 -5.40 7.92
CA LEU A 340 -4.56 -4.00 8.17
C LEU A 340 -3.26 -3.82 8.98
N LYS A 341 -2.93 -4.78 9.87
CA LYS A 341 -1.65 -4.78 10.60
C LYS A 341 -0.43 -4.78 9.67
N GLN A 342 -0.54 -5.28 8.46
CA GLN A 342 0.57 -5.30 7.51
C GLN A 342 0.93 -3.91 6.96
N LEU A 343 0.03 -2.93 7.10
CA LEU A 343 0.29 -1.55 6.72
C LEU A 343 1.31 -0.85 7.62
N PHE A 344 1.44 -1.29 8.87
CA PHE A 344 2.27 -0.66 9.90
C PHE A 344 3.56 -1.44 10.14
N ALA A 345 4.66 -0.73 10.38
CA ALA A 345 5.88 -1.34 10.92
C ALA A 345 5.65 -1.82 12.35
N ASP A 346 5.14 -0.92 13.19
CA ASP A 346 4.70 -1.22 14.55
C ASP A 346 3.18 -1.40 14.61
N THR A 347 2.75 -2.65 14.77
CA THR A 347 1.32 -3.00 14.82
C THR A 347 0.60 -2.45 16.06
N ALA A 348 1.31 -2.02 17.11
CA ALA A 348 0.70 -1.37 18.26
C ALA A 348 0.12 0.02 17.94
N ARG A 349 0.54 0.63 16.83
CA ARG A 349 -0.01 1.90 16.34
C ARG A 349 -1.38 1.78 15.66
N MET A 350 -1.78 0.56 15.31
CA MET A 350 -3.10 0.31 14.75
C MET A 350 -4.12 0.15 15.88
N ASP A 351 -4.92 1.17 16.12
CA ASP A 351 -5.97 1.13 17.11
C ASP A 351 -7.31 0.57 16.59
N GLU A 352 -8.24 0.35 17.52
CA GLU A 352 -9.59 -0.14 17.24
C GLU A 352 -10.39 0.79 16.31
N GLY A 353 -10.16 2.09 16.37
CA GLY A 353 -10.85 3.09 15.54
C GLY A 353 -10.41 3.00 14.09
N PHE A 354 -9.11 2.80 13.82
CA PHE A 354 -8.58 2.56 12.48
C PHE A 354 -9.26 1.34 11.84
N VAL A 355 -9.36 0.23 12.58
CA VAL A 355 -10.03 -0.99 12.12
C VAL A 355 -11.52 -0.76 11.90
N ALA A 356 -12.18 -0.03 12.81
CA ALA A 356 -13.61 0.29 12.69
C ALA A 356 -13.89 1.10 11.42
N THR A 357 -13.08 2.12 11.17
CA THR A 357 -13.19 2.97 9.99
C THR A 357 -12.99 2.19 8.70
N ALA A 358 -11.93 1.38 8.64
CA ALA A 358 -11.67 0.53 7.47
C ALA A 358 -12.79 -0.50 7.26
N TRP A 359 -13.35 -1.05 8.34
CA TRP A 359 -14.49 -1.95 8.27
C TRP A 359 -15.73 -1.28 7.68
N GLN A 360 -16.11 -0.09 8.17
CA GLN A 360 -17.24 0.66 7.64
C GLN A 360 -17.10 0.96 6.15
N GLN A 361 -15.89 1.27 5.69
CA GLN A 361 -15.61 1.52 4.28
C GLN A 361 -15.76 0.27 3.40
N LEU A 362 -15.43 -0.90 3.94
CA LEU A 362 -15.38 -2.16 3.18
C LEU A 362 -16.56 -3.10 3.52
N GLU A 363 -17.54 -2.68 4.32
CA GLU A 363 -18.59 -3.56 4.78
C GLU A 363 -19.56 -3.96 3.67
N SER A 364 -19.93 -3.03 2.78
CA SER A 364 -20.92 -3.30 1.74
C SER A 364 -20.31 -3.97 0.50
N ALA A 365 -21.11 -4.78 -0.18
CA ALA A 365 -20.75 -5.40 -1.45
C ALA A 365 -20.57 -4.36 -2.56
N GLU A 366 -21.39 -3.30 -2.55
CA GLU A 366 -21.34 -2.22 -3.54
C GLU A 366 -19.99 -1.49 -3.55
N VAL A 367 -19.29 -1.44 -2.42
CA VAL A 367 -17.93 -0.89 -2.34
C VAL A 367 -16.89 -1.93 -2.70
N ARG A 368 -17.07 -3.19 -2.26
CA ARG A 368 -16.06 -4.25 -2.47
C ARG A 368 -15.96 -4.71 -3.91
N GLU A 369 -17.08 -4.84 -4.61
CA GLU A 369 -17.10 -5.33 -6.00
C GLU A 369 -16.30 -4.42 -6.96
N PRO A 370 -16.48 -3.09 -6.97
CA PRO A 370 -15.64 -2.20 -7.76
C PRO A 370 -14.16 -2.25 -7.37
N LEU A 371 -13.85 -2.35 -6.07
CA LEU A 371 -12.48 -2.47 -5.59
C LEU A 371 -11.83 -3.80 -6.01
N ALA A 372 -12.59 -4.90 -5.99
CA ALA A 372 -12.10 -6.18 -6.49
C ALA A 372 -11.77 -6.11 -7.98
N ALA A 373 -12.59 -5.42 -8.78
CA ALA A 373 -12.31 -5.19 -10.20
C ALA A 373 -11.02 -4.36 -10.41
N VAL A 374 -10.73 -3.39 -9.54
CA VAL A 374 -9.45 -2.66 -9.54
C VAL A 374 -8.28 -3.62 -9.25
N VAL A 375 -8.42 -4.53 -8.28
CA VAL A 375 -7.39 -5.55 -7.99
C VAL A 375 -7.15 -6.44 -9.21
N ASP A 376 -8.21 -6.94 -9.83
CA ASP A 376 -8.12 -7.81 -11.01
C ASP A 376 -7.49 -7.10 -12.22
N THR A 377 -7.72 -5.80 -12.36
CA THR A 377 -7.19 -4.99 -13.45
C THR A 377 -5.72 -4.65 -13.26
N PHE A 378 -5.34 -4.16 -12.08
CA PHE A 378 -4.02 -3.57 -11.85
C PHE A 378 -3.05 -4.48 -11.08
N PHE A 379 -3.56 -5.48 -10.35
CA PHE A 379 -2.76 -6.32 -9.45
C PHE A 379 -3.09 -7.83 -9.56
N PRO A 380 -3.34 -8.36 -10.77
CA PRO A 380 -3.69 -9.77 -10.92
C PRO A 380 -2.57 -10.68 -10.37
N ASP A 381 -2.96 -11.73 -9.63
CA ASP A 381 -2.04 -12.72 -9.02
C ASP A 381 -0.89 -12.11 -8.20
N GLY A 382 -1.11 -10.94 -7.59
CA GLY A 382 -0.11 -10.26 -6.78
C GLY A 382 1.07 -9.70 -7.57
N THR A 383 0.85 -9.35 -8.84
CA THR A 383 1.82 -8.67 -9.70
C THR A 383 1.23 -7.34 -10.16
N GLN A 384 2.02 -6.27 -10.07
CA GLN A 384 1.62 -4.97 -10.59
C GLN A 384 1.62 -5.00 -12.13
N MET A 385 0.49 -4.58 -12.73
CA MET A 385 0.41 -4.34 -14.19
C MET A 385 0.95 -2.96 -14.57
N LEU A 386 1.19 -2.11 -13.58
CA LEU A 386 1.75 -0.78 -13.72
C LEU A 386 3.28 -0.86 -13.87
N ASP A 387 3.84 -0.20 -14.90
CA ASP A 387 5.28 -0.02 -15.10
C ASP A 387 5.55 1.45 -15.42
N LEU A 388 5.70 2.26 -14.37
CA LEU A 388 5.78 3.72 -14.45
C LEU A 388 7.17 4.26 -14.13
N ARG A 389 8.11 3.37 -13.73
CA ARG A 389 9.45 3.76 -13.31
C ARG A 389 10.18 4.61 -14.35
N HIS A 390 10.02 4.25 -15.63
CA HIS A 390 10.66 4.94 -16.75
C HIS A 390 10.22 6.41 -16.86
N LEU A 391 9.00 6.76 -16.42
CA LEU A 391 8.46 8.13 -16.47
C LEU A 391 9.25 9.11 -15.60
N LEU A 392 9.90 8.63 -14.54
CA LEU A 392 10.67 9.48 -13.63
C LEU A 392 11.89 10.12 -14.30
N ALA A 393 12.44 9.50 -15.35
CA ALA A 393 13.65 9.97 -16.02
C ALA A 393 13.47 11.32 -16.73
N ASP A 394 12.27 11.59 -17.24
CA ASP A 394 11.95 12.76 -18.06
C ASP A 394 11.33 13.92 -17.25
N LEU A 395 11.07 13.71 -15.94
CA LEU A 395 10.50 14.74 -15.10
C LEU A 395 11.54 15.81 -14.72
N THR A 396 11.23 17.05 -15.00
CA THR A 396 12.11 18.21 -14.70
C THR A 396 11.67 19.02 -13.47
N LEU A 397 10.48 18.70 -12.91
CA LEU A 397 9.97 19.33 -11.69
C LEU A 397 10.59 18.66 -10.44
N PRO A 398 10.53 19.31 -9.27
CA PRO A 398 10.95 18.68 -8.03
C PRO A 398 10.13 17.43 -7.70
N VAL A 399 10.81 16.29 -7.60
CA VAL A 399 10.21 14.99 -7.22
C VAL A 399 10.85 14.45 -5.96
N ARG A 400 10.02 13.99 -5.02
CA ARG A 400 10.44 13.24 -3.83
C ARG A 400 9.74 11.89 -3.76
N VAL A 401 10.51 10.84 -3.49
CA VAL A 401 10.02 9.49 -3.20
C VAL A 401 10.31 9.20 -1.73
N ILE A 402 9.26 8.89 -0.97
CA ILE A 402 9.33 8.66 0.47
C ILE A 402 8.81 7.26 0.76
N TRP A 403 9.58 6.45 1.50
CA TRP A 403 9.26 5.03 1.71
C TRP A 403 9.61 4.56 3.11
N GLY A 404 8.77 3.72 3.71
CA GLY A 404 9.10 2.99 4.93
C GLY A 404 9.96 1.77 4.63
N GLN A 405 11.02 1.55 5.42
CA GLN A 405 11.92 0.40 5.23
C GLN A 405 11.24 -0.94 5.58
N GLN A 406 10.21 -0.91 6.42
CA GLN A 406 9.44 -2.07 6.84
C GLN A 406 8.12 -2.21 6.07
N ASP A 407 8.01 -1.62 4.88
CA ASP A 407 6.84 -1.76 4.02
C ASP A 407 6.66 -3.22 3.61
N ARG A 408 5.52 -3.82 4.03
CA ARG A 408 5.14 -5.21 3.74
C ARG A 408 4.17 -5.33 2.56
N ILE A 409 3.80 -4.21 1.94
CA ILE A 409 2.86 -4.16 0.81
C ILE A 409 3.60 -3.96 -0.50
N LEU A 410 4.47 -2.95 -0.57
CA LEU A 410 5.30 -2.63 -1.72
C LEU A 410 6.78 -2.61 -1.31
N PRO A 411 7.65 -3.34 -2.02
CA PRO A 411 9.04 -3.48 -1.61
C PRO A 411 9.81 -2.16 -1.69
N VAL A 412 10.43 -1.73 -0.58
CA VAL A 412 11.26 -0.49 -0.54
C VAL A 412 12.45 -0.52 -1.51
N ARG A 413 12.89 -1.71 -1.95
CA ARG A 413 13.92 -1.87 -3.01
C ARG A 413 13.48 -1.28 -4.35
N ASP A 414 12.19 -1.09 -4.60
CA ASP A 414 11.69 -0.45 -5.80
C ASP A 414 12.04 1.05 -5.86
N ALA A 415 12.48 1.64 -4.74
CA ALA A 415 13.08 2.97 -4.68
C ALA A 415 14.61 2.99 -4.95
N GLU A 416 15.22 1.85 -5.30
CA GLU A 416 16.64 1.77 -5.63
C GLU A 416 16.90 2.07 -7.12
N GLY A 417 18.05 2.70 -7.42
CA GLY A 417 18.45 3.00 -8.81
C GLY A 417 17.47 3.92 -9.54
N LEU A 418 16.75 4.80 -8.84
CA LEU A 418 15.99 5.89 -9.44
C LEU A 418 16.93 6.94 -10.02
N PRO A 419 16.48 7.76 -11.01
CA PRO A 419 17.30 8.83 -11.58
C PRO A 419 17.88 9.75 -10.49
N GLY A 420 19.14 10.18 -10.65
CA GLY A 420 19.88 10.91 -9.61
C GLY A 420 19.29 12.26 -9.19
N HIS A 421 18.40 12.85 -9.99
CA HIS A 421 17.69 14.08 -9.66
C HIS A 421 16.45 13.86 -8.78
N ILE A 422 16.04 12.60 -8.58
CA ILE A 422 14.92 12.24 -7.71
C ILE A 422 15.42 12.12 -6.27
N ALA A 423 14.85 12.91 -5.36
CA ALA A 423 15.16 12.80 -3.95
C ALA A 423 14.46 11.59 -3.33
N VAL A 424 15.23 10.65 -2.76
CA VAL A 424 14.69 9.43 -2.13
C VAL A 424 14.91 9.47 -0.61
N HIS A 425 13.84 9.30 0.15
CA HIS A 425 13.86 9.26 1.62
C HIS A 425 13.32 7.90 2.10
N ARG A 426 14.11 7.20 2.93
CA ARG A 426 13.75 5.90 3.49
C ARG A 426 13.73 5.99 5.01
N PHE A 427 12.59 5.68 5.62
CA PHE A 427 12.38 5.79 7.06
C PHE A 427 12.47 4.42 7.73
N ALA A 428 13.39 4.26 8.65
CA ALA A 428 13.46 3.09 9.53
C ALA A 428 12.31 3.12 10.54
N GLY A 429 11.76 1.96 10.89
CA GLY A 429 10.63 1.86 11.81
C GLY A 429 9.29 2.30 11.21
N VAL A 430 9.20 2.42 9.88
CA VAL A 430 8.00 2.86 9.15
C VAL A 430 7.60 1.80 8.13
N GLY A 431 6.32 1.50 8.05
CA GLY A 431 5.70 0.57 7.11
C GLY A 431 5.17 1.23 5.84
N HIS A 432 4.00 0.80 5.41
CA HIS A 432 3.38 1.26 4.17
C HIS A 432 2.72 2.64 4.25
N LEU A 433 2.54 3.18 5.47
CA LEU A 433 1.85 4.44 5.72
C LEU A 433 2.82 5.54 6.23
N PRO A 434 3.82 5.98 5.45
CA PRO A 434 4.81 6.95 5.95
C PRO A 434 4.17 8.27 6.41
N HIS A 435 3.07 8.71 5.79
CA HIS A 435 2.33 9.91 6.18
C HIS A 435 1.49 9.76 7.45
N VAL A 436 1.42 8.54 8.02
CA VAL A 436 0.80 8.25 9.31
C VAL A 436 1.87 7.92 10.36
N GLU A 437 2.84 7.07 10.00
CA GLU A 437 3.85 6.57 10.93
C GLU A 437 5.01 7.56 11.18
N ALA A 438 5.28 8.46 10.22
CA ALA A 438 6.27 9.53 10.30
C ALA A 438 5.67 10.86 9.80
N GLU A 439 4.46 11.19 10.30
CA GLU A 439 3.62 12.28 9.79
C GLU A 439 4.37 13.62 9.75
N THR A 440 5.03 13.98 10.83
CA THR A 440 5.76 15.25 10.99
C THR A 440 6.89 15.40 9.97
N GLU A 441 7.73 14.38 9.86
CA GLU A 441 8.88 14.36 8.96
C GLU A 441 8.43 14.35 7.49
N VAL A 442 7.39 13.56 7.19
CA VAL A 442 6.83 13.48 5.83
C VAL A 442 6.15 14.80 5.45
N ALA A 443 5.39 15.42 6.35
CA ALA A 443 4.79 16.72 6.13
C ALA A 443 5.86 17.80 5.86
N TRP A 444 6.95 17.80 6.63
CA TRP A 444 8.09 18.69 6.41
C TRP A 444 8.71 18.49 5.02
N LEU A 445 8.91 17.25 4.59
CA LEU A 445 9.46 16.94 3.26
C LEU A 445 8.52 17.40 2.13
N VAL A 446 7.19 17.30 2.31
CA VAL A 446 6.22 17.84 1.36
C VAL A 446 6.33 19.35 1.25
N VAL A 447 6.40 20.08 2.38
CA VAL A 447 6.58 21.53 2.40
C VAL A 447 7.87 21.95 1.71
N GLN A 448 8.98 21.23 1.95
CA GLN A 448 10.25 21.46 1.27
C GLN A 448 10.16 21.23 -0.24
N ASN A 449 9.38 20.23 -0.69
CA ASN A 449 9.20 19.97 -2.11
C ASN A 449 8.39 21.08 -2.80
N ILE A 450 7.37 21.61 -2.14
CA ILE A 450 6.59 22.79 -2.59
C ILE A 450 7.51 24.02 -2.70
N ALA A 451 8.33 24.26 -1.68
CA ALA A 451 9.26 25.41 -1.66
C ALA A 451 10.30 25.32 -2.79
N ALA A 452 10.83 24.13 -3.09
CA ALA A 452 11.76 23.91 -4.20
C ALA A 452 11.15 24.30 -5.56
N ALA A 453 9.89 23.95 -5.80
CA ALA A 453 9.17 24.33 -7.01
C ALA A 453 8.98 25.85 -7.14
N THR A 454 8.76 26.54 -6.02
CA THR A 454 8.60 27.99 -5.98
C THR A 454 9.92 28.73 -6.27
N ALA A 455 11.02 28.27 -5.68
CA ALA A 455 12.36 28.84 -5.89
C ALA A 455 12.85 28.70 -7.34
N GLY A 456 12.67 27.50 -7.94
CA GLY A 456 13.03 27.26 -9.36
C GLY A 456 12.29 28.20 -10.33
N ASN A 457 11.05 28.53 -10.03
CA ASN A 457 10.24 29.44 -10.84
C ASN A 457 10.72 30.90 -10.75
N MET A 458 11.21 31.33 -9.59
CA MET A 458 11.78 32.67 -9.41
C MET A 458 13.09 32.84 -10.19
N GLN A 459 13.96 31.81 -10.19
CA GLN A 459 15.20 31.82 -10.95
C GLN A 459 14.96 31.83 -12.47
N ALA A 460 14.02 31.03 -12.96
CA ALA A 460 13.66 31.01 -14.38
C ALA A 460 13.10 32.38 -14.85
N ARG A 461 12.26 33.04 -14.04
CA ARG A 461 11.73 34.39 -14.35
C ARG A 461 12.79 35.47 -14.26
N SER A 462 13.80 35.33 -13.41
CA SER A 462 14.92 36.28 -13.32
C SER A 462 15.89 36.15 -14.48
N ALA A 463 16.04 34.95 -15.05
CA ALA A 463 16.90 34.69 -16.23
C ALA A 463 16.28 35.17 -17.56
N LEU A 464 14.98 35.45 -17.59
CA LEU A 464 14.23 35.97 -18.76
C LEU A 464 14.04 37.51 -18.76
N ARG A 465 14.55 38.18 -17.74
CA ARG A 465 14.65 39.64 -17.65
C ARG A 465 16.08 40.14 -17.87
#